data_925533875b7efdf1b4316d4a6850015b
#
_entry.id   925533875b7efdf1b4316d4a6850015b
#
_cell.length_a   1.000
_cell.length_b   1.000
_cell.length_c   1.000
_cell.angle_alpha   90.00
_cell.angle_beta   90.00
_cell.angle_gamma   90.00
#
_symmetry.space_group_name_H-M   'P 1'
#
loop_
_entity.id
_entity.type
_entity.pdbx_description
1 polymer ?
#
loop_
_entity_poly.entity_id
_entity_poly.type
_entity_poly.pdbx_seq_one_letter_code
_entity_poly.pdbx_strand_id
1 'polypeptide(L)'
;SVDEYEILVRGMLFACDFSLEEAQGAVLSSVVPELTEVFTILLENLIGKPPILVSHECNLGIEINTDTPAKVGQDRLINASAAYQQYKTSLIIIDCGTATTLDVVTADGVFQGGVICPGLLISADVLFTKAAQLFQVNLEMPEYVIGKNTTDSLKSGLIYGYGGMIDSLIKRITNEIEQQGQPTPTAVITGGLAAKLLPILSNVNYHDDLTLRGLYLFYLLNKNNTRGKRL
;
A
#
# COMPACT_ATOMS: atom_id res chain seq x y z
N SER A 1 4.93 -11.31 -22.23
CA SER A 1 5.75 -10.50 -23.16
C SER A 1 5.34 -9.04 -23.10
N VAL A 2 6.17 -8.14 -23.62
CA VAL A 2 5.84 -6.70 -23.74
C VAL A 2 4.55 -6.50 -24.54
N ASP A 3 4.41 -7.21 -25.67
CA ASP A 3 3.25 -7.09 -26.56
C ASP A 3 1.93 -7.49 -25.89
N GLU A 4 1.93 -8.53 -25.08
CA GLU A 4 0.72 -8.96 -24.32
C GLU A 4 0.27 -7.87 -23.33
N TYR A 5 1.23 -7.31 -22.60
CA TYR A 5 0.93 -6.21 -21.66
C TYR A 5 0.52 -4.94 -22.40
N GLU A 6 1.09 -4.66 -23.57
CA GLU A 6 0.69 -3.51 -24.37
C GLU A 6 -0.78 -3.58 -24.77
N ILE A 7 -1.23 -4.73 -25.25
CA ILE A 7 -2.65 -4.96 -25.61
C ILE A 7 -3.55 -4.70 -24.40
N LEU A 8 -3.18 -5.23 -23.22
CA LEU A 8 -3.95 -5.04 -21.99
C LEU A 8 -3.99 -3.58 -21.55
N VAL A 9 -2.85 -2.89 -21.53
CA VAL A 9 -2.76 -1.48 -21.11
C VAL A 9 -3.55 -0.59 -22.08
N ARG A 10 -3.37 -0.76 -23.40
CA ARG A 10 -4.16 0.00 -24.38
C ARG A 10 -5.66 -0.25 -24.24
N GLY A 11 -6.06 -1.50 -24.00
CA GLY A 11 -7.47 -1.85 -23.76
C GLY A 11 -8.04 -1.18 -22.52
N MET A 12 -7.30 -1.12 -21.42
CA MET A 12 -7.70 -0.43 -20.19
C MET A 12 -7.81 1.09 -20.39
N LEU A 13 -6.83 1.70 -21.06
CA LEU A 13 -6.83 3.13 -21.34
C LEU A 13 -8.02 3.52 -22.25
N PHE A 14 -8.27 2.71 -23.28
CA PHE A 14 -9.44 2.90 -24.15
C PHE A 14 -10.77 2.80 -23.39
N ALA A 15 -10.89 1.83 -22.47
CA ALA A 15 -12.09 1.67 -21.65
C ALA A 15 -12.33 2.84 -20.68
N CYS A 16 -11.28 3.62 -20.38
CA CYS A 16 -11.34 4.82 -19.54
C CYS A 16 -11.40 6.12 -20.36
N ASP A 17 -11.57 6.06 -21.69
CA ASP A 17 -11.53 7.20 -22.61
C ASP A 17 -10.25 8.05 -22.48
N PHE A 18 -9.12 7.40 -22.12
CA PHE A 18 -7.83 8.07 -21.95
C PHE A 18 -6.99 7.98 -23.23
N SER A 19 -6.58 9.15 -23.74
CA SER A 19 -5.65 9.24 -24.89
C SER A 19 -4.19 9.24 -24.41
N LEU A 20 -3.36 8.37 -24.97
CA LEU A 20 -1.92 8.35 -24.73
C LEU A 20 -1.21 9.65 -25.16
N GLU A 21 -1.78 10.41 -26.09
CA GLU A 21 -1.28 11.72 -26.52
C GLU A 21 -1.34 12.77 -25.41
N GLU A 22 -2.24 12.58 -24.44
CA GLU A 22 -2.36 13.44 -23.26
C GLU A 22 -1.36 13.08 -22.14
N ALA A 23 -0.71 11.93 -22.24
CA ALA A 23 0.23 11.46 -21.23
C ALA A 23 1.50 12.31 -21.20
N GLN A 24 1.75 12.96 -20.10
CA GLN A 24 2.97 13.78 -19.90
C GLN A 24 4.20 12.96 -19.51
N GLY A 25 4.01 11.74 -19.00
CA GLY A 25 5.05 10.82 -18.55
C GLY A 25 4.46 9.63 -17.80
N ALA A 26 5.33 8.74 -17.36
CA ALA A 26 4.95 7.58 -16.56
C ALA A 26 5.81 7.45 -15.30
N VAL A 27 5.25 6.83 -14.29
CA VAL A 27 5.95 6.35 -13.08
C VAL A 27 5.74 4.86 -12.96
N LEU A 28 6.78 4.14 -12.63
CA LEU A 28 6.74 2.71 -12.38
C LEU A 28 7.24 2.41 -10.96
N SER A 29 6.38 1.80 -10.16
CA SER A 29 6.72 1.17 -8.89
C SER A 29 6.61 -0.34 -9.06
N SER A 30 7.69 -1.06 -8.86
CA SER A 30 7.74 -2.51 -9.03
C SER A 30 8.78 -3.12 -8.10
N VAL A 31 8.42 -4.23 -7.47
CA VAL A 31 9.30 -5.06 -6.62
C VAL A 31 9.69 -6.38 -7.32
N VAL A 32 9.25 -6.56 -8.58
CA VAL A 32 9.52 -7.77 -9.39
C VAL A 32 10.44 -7.38 -10.54
N PRO A 33 11.76 -7.71 -10.49
CA PRO A 33 12.74 -7.24 -11.47
C PRO A 33 12.35 -7.53 -12.93
N GLU A 34 11.88 -8.75 -13.21
CA GLU A 34 11.48 -9.17 -14.56
C GLU A 34 10.32 -8.34 -15.12
N LEU A 35 9.33 -7.99 -14.27
CA LEU A 35 8.23 -7.12 -14.66
C LEU A 35 8.69 -5.67 -14.79
N THR A 36 9.64 -5.24 -13.97
CA THR A 36 10.19 -3.88 -14.03
C THR A 36 10.78 -3.60 -15.41
N GLU A 37 11.58 -4.53 -15.93
CA GLU A 37 12.16 -4.40 -17.28
C GLU A 37 11.08 -4.36 -18.37
N VAL A 38 10.15 -5.32 -18.32
CA VAL A 38 9.04 -5.41 -19.30
C VAL A 38 8.20 -4.13 -19.31
N PHE A 39 7.79 -3.63 -18.14
CA PHE A 39 6.98 -2.42 -18.06
C PHE A 39 7.77 -1.14 -18.37
N THR A 40 9.09 -1.11 -18.14
CA THR A 40 9.93 0.01 -18.54
C THR A 40 9.92 0.15 -20.05
N ILE A 41 10.18 -0.94 -20.80
CA ILE A 41 10.14 -0.95 -22.25
C ILE A 41 8.75 -0.59 -22.76
N LEU A 42 7.73 -1.21 -22.20
CA LEU A 42 6.32 -0.96 -22.56
C LEU A 42 5.96 0.52 -22.44
N LEU A 43 6.22 1.12 -21.28
CA LEU A 43 5.87 2.52 -21.01
C LEU A 43 6.66 3.49 -21.88
N GLU A 44 7.95 3.18 -22.15
CA GLU A 44 8.76 3.96 -23.09
C GLU A 44 8.20 3.91 -24.50
N ASN A 45 7.79 2.74 -24.98
CA ASN A 45 7.15 2.59 -26.29
C ASN A 45 5.80 3.33 -26.38
N LEU A 46 5.00 3.31 -25.33
CA LEU A 46 3.67 3.94 -25.30
C LEU A 46 3.73 5.47 -25.26
N ILE A 47 4.71 6.03 -24.54
CA ILE A 47 4.75 7.47 -24.19
C ILE A 47 5.90 8.20 -24.91
N GLY A 48 6.85 7.45 -25.51
CA GLY A 48 8.05 8.00 -26.15
C GLY A 48 9.10 8.54 -25.16
N LYS A 49 8.99 8.18 -23.88
CA LYS A 49 9.92 8.56 -22.80
C LYS A 49 10.02 7.42 -21.79
N PRO A 50 11.21 7.16 -21.21
CA PRO A 50 11.34 6.19 -20.16
C PRO A 50 10.52 6.60 -18.92
N PRO A 51 9.88 5.64 -18.22
CA PRO A 51 9.19 5.93 -16.97
C PRO A 51 10.18 6.33 -15.89
N ILE A 52 9.72 7.10 -14.91
CA ILE A 52 10.48 7.37 -13.70
C ILE A 52 10.28 6.18 -12.75
N LEU A 53 11.37 5.47 -12.45
CA LEU A 53 11.32 4.34 -11.53
C LEU A 53 11.33 4.85 -10.10
N VAL A 54 10.42 4.34 -9.29
CA VAL A 54 10.40 4.63 -7.85
C VAL A 54 11.61 3.99 -7.18
N SER A 55 12.34 4.77 -6.41
CA SER A 55 13.51 4.33 -5.64
C SER A 55 13.63 5.14 -4.35
N HIS A 56 14.22 4.54 -3.32
CA HIS A 56 14.57 5.22 -2.07
C HIS A 56 15.58 6.37 -2.26
N GLU A 57 16.31 6.42 -3.38
CA GLU A 57 17.25 7.49 -3.72
C GLU A 57 16.58 8.70 -4.37
N CYS A 58 15.33 8.57 -4.81
CA CYS A 58 14.58 9.64 -5.43
C CYS A 58 14.00 10.60 -4.39
N ASN A 59 13.55 11.76 -4.86
CA ASN A 59 12.82 12.68 -3.99
C ASN A 59 11.42 12.13 -3.71
N LEU A 60 11.20 11.70 -2.48
CA LEU A 60 9.93 11.18 -1.97
C LEU A 60 9.13 12.23 -1.21
N GLY A 61 9.71 13.41 -0.93
CA GLY A 61 9.09 14.43 -0.06
C GLY A 61 9.04 14.03 1.42
N ILE A 62 9.69 12.93 1.79
CA ILE A 62 9.93 12.42 3.14
C ILE A 62 11.38 11.96 3.25
N GLU A 63 11.92 11.94 4.46
CA GLU A 63 13.21 11.34 4.78
C GLU A 63 13.03 9.86 5.16
N ILE A 64 14.02 9.01 4.91
CA ILE A 64 13.97 7.58 5.28
C ILE A 64 15.02 7.33 6.36
N ASN A 65 14.57 6.94 7.55
CA ASN A 65 15.42 6.57 8.68
C ASN A 65 15.16 5.12 9.08
N THR A 66 15.69 4.18 8.29
CA THR A 66 15.66 2.74 8.56
C THR A 66 17.05 2.16 8.39
N ASP A 67 17.34 1.02 9.02
CA ASP A 67 18.67 0.37 8.94
C ASP A 67 19.07 0.04 7.49
N THR A 68 18.11 -0.21 6.62
CA THR A 68 18.35 -0.62 5.24
C THR A 68 17.34 0.05 4.31
N PRO A 69 17.47 1.34 3.97
CA PRO A 69 16.53 2.07 3.10
C PRO A 69 16.24 1.37 1.77
N ALA A 70 17.26 0.77 1.16
CA ALA A 70 17.16 0.05 -0.11
C ALA A 70 16.26 -1.21 -0.06
N LYS A 71 15.96 -1.73 1.14
CA LYS A 71 15.08 -2.90 1.33
C LYS A 71 13.64 -2.52 1.66
N VAL A 72 13.34 -1.26 1.83
CA VAL A 72 11.95 -0.81 2.07
C VAL A 72 11.16 -0.94 0.77
N GLY A 73 10.00 -1.57 0.84
CA GLY A 73 9.09 -1.69 -0.31
C GLY A 73 8.71 -0.31 -0.86
N GLN A 74 8.75 -0.18 -2.17
CA GLN A 74 8.48 1.08 -2.86
C GLN A 74 7.04 1.56 -2.66
N ASP A 75 6.09 0.64 -2.59
CA ASP A 75 4.68 0.86 -2.28
C ASP A 75 4.51 1.53 -0.90
N ARG A 76 5.23 1.04 0.11
CA ARG A 76 5.22 1.61 1.46
C ARG A 76 5.72 3.05 1.47
N LEU A 77 6.83 3.33 0.76
CA LEU A 77 7.39 4.68 0.64
C LEU A 77 6.44 5.64 -0.09
N ILE A 78 5.80 5.16 -1.16
CA ILE A 78 4.82 5.94 -1.94
C ILE A 78 3.59 6.27 -1.10
N ASN A 79 3.03 5.29 -0.36
CA ASN A 79 1.90 5.51 0.54
C ASN A 79 2.25 6.48 1.66
N ALA A 80 3.45 6.35 2.25
CA ALA A 80 3.96 7.24 3.29
C ALA A 80 4.12 8.68 2.78
N SER A 81 4.69 8.84 1.59
CA SER A 81 4.85 10.13 0.91
C SER A 81 3.50 10.82 0.69
N ALA A 82 2.51 10.09 0.14
CA ALA A 82 1.18 10.61 -0.12
C ALA A 82 0.47 11.05 1.17
N ALA A 83 0.47 10.19 2.18
CA ALA A 83 -0.16 10.48 3.46
C ALA A 83 0.50 11.68 4.14
N TYR A 84 1.84 11.73 4.19
CA TYR A 84 2.55 12.85 4.80
C TYR A 84 2.31 14.16 4.07
N GLN A 85 2.26 14.16 2.74
CA GLN A 85 1.97 15.38 1.99
C GLN A 85 0.58 15.94 2.33
N GLN A 86 -0.39 15.08 2.59
CA GLN A 86 -1.75 15.50 2.90
C GLN A 86 -1.94 15.95 4.35
N TYR A 87 -1.35 15.24 5.31
CA TYR A 87 -1.65 15.45 6.73
C TYR A 87 -0.63 16.30 7.48
N LYS A 88 0.66 16.27 7.08
CA LYS A 88 1.76 17.05 7.69
C LYS A 88 1.84 16.91 9.22
N THR A 89 1.65 15.68 9.71
CA THR A 89 1.72 15.32 11.13
C THR A 89 2.28 13.92 11.27
N SER A 90 2.43 13.42 12.53
CA SER A 90 2.75 12.01 12.76
C SER A 90 1.66 11.10 12.19
N LEU A 91 2.04 10.01 11.56
CA LEU A 91 1.14 9.11 10.83
C LEU A 91 1.42 7.65 11.13
N ILE A 92 0.36 6.85 11.13
CA ILE A 92 0.40 5.40 10.95
C ILE A 92 -0.33 5.10 9.65
N ILE A 93 0.36 4.60 8.64
CA ILE A 93 -0.19 4.28 7.33
C ILE A 93 -0.41 2.77 7.27
N ILE A 94 -1.65 2.35 7.13
CA ILE A 94 -2.08 0.95 7.11
C ILE A 94 -2.43 0.59 5.67
N ASP A 95 -1.70 -0.34 5.09
CA ASP A 95 -2.02 -0.89 3.76
C ASP A 95 -2.50 -2.33 3.89
N CYS A 96 -3.77 -2.56 3.55
CA CYS A 96 -4.43 -3.87 3.61
C CYS A 96 -4.37 -4.57 2.24
N GLY A 97 -3.18 -5.00 1.86
CA GLY A 97 -2.88 -5.74 0.62
C GLY A 97 -2.65 -7.23 0.82
N THR A 98 -1.74 -7.82 0.03
CA THR A 98 -1.24 -9.19 0.17
C THR A 98 -0.61 -9.42 1.54
N ALA A 99 0.23 -8.48 1.98
CA ALA A 99 0.58 -8.30 3.40
C ALA A 99 -0.23 -7.12 3.94
N THR A 100 -0.39 -7.02 5.25
CA THR A 100 -0.83 -5.77 5.88
C THR A 100 0.36 -5.11 6.54
N THR A 101 0.66 -3.89 6.11
CA THR A 101 1.72 -3.07 6.70
C THR A 101 1.13 -1.95 7.55
N LEU A 102 1.83 -1.58 8.62
CA LEU A 102 1.55 -0.37 9.39
C LEU A 102 2.86 0.43 9.43
N ASP A 103 2.94 1.46 8.61
CA ASP A 103 4.12 2.29 8.43
C ASP A 103 4.04 3.57 9.25
N VAL A 104 5.16 4.02 9.78
CA VAL A 104 5.23 5.19 10.65
C VAL A 104 6.01 6.31 9.97
N VAL A 105 5.39 7.50 9.96
CA VAL A 105 6.05 8.75 9.57
C VAL A 105 5.90 9.73 10.73
N THR A 106 6.99 10.39 11.13
CA THR A 106 6.98 11.40 12.19
C THR A 106 6.41 12.74 11.70
N ALA A 107 6.11 13.66 12.62
CA ALA A 107 5.55 14.98 12.28
C ALA A 107 6.48 15.83 11.41
N ASP A 108 7.77 15.59 11.46
CA ASP A 108 8.80 16.22 10.64
C ASP A 108 9.08 15.51 9.31
N GLY A 109 8.30 14.47 8.99
CA GLY A 109 8.35 13.82 7.69
C GLY A 109 9.40 12.72 7.56
N VAL A 110 9.77 12.07 8.66
CA VAL A 110 10.73 10.98 8.66
C VAL A 110 10.01 9.62 8.73
N PHE A 111 10.21 8.80 7.70
CA PHE A 111 9.75 7.40 7.66
C PHE A 111 10.65 6.55 8.56
N GLN A 112 10.08 5.96 9.60
CA GLN A 112 10.81 5.18 10.62
C GLN A 112 10.71 3.66 10.46
N GLY A 113 10.04 3.18 9.41
CA GLY A 113 9.74 1.76 9.27
C GLY A 113 8.33 1.45 9.78
N GLY A 114 8.12 0.24 10.28
CA GLY A 114 6.79 -0.17 10.72
C GLY A 114 6.66 -1.67 10.98
N VAL A 115 5.44 -2.17 10.90
CA VAL A 115 5.07 -3.57 11.14
C VAL A 115 4.57 -4.20 9.85
N ILE A 116 4.92 -5.47 9.62
CA ILE A 116 4.43 -6.27 8.49
C ILE A 116 3.73 -7.50 9.05
N CYS A 117 2.46 -7.67 8.68
CA CYS A 117 1.64 -8.83 9.07
C CYS A 117 1.21 -9.60 7.81
N PRO A 118 0.91 -10.90 7.92
CA PRO A 118 0.23 -11.61 6.86
C PRO A 118 -1.09 -10.91 6.53
N GLY A 119 -1.40 -10.72 5.24
CA GLY A 119 -2.68 -10.14 4.83
C GLY A 119 -3.87 -11.03 5.19
N LEU A 120 -5.06 -10.44 5.25
CA LEU A 120 -6.29 -11.14 5.65
C LEU A 120 -6.58 -12.37 4.77
N LEU A 121 -6.41 -12.23 3.43
CA LEU A 121 -6.64 -13.35 2.51
C LEU A 121 -5.62 -14.46 2.71
N ILE A 122 -4.34 -14.14 2.88
CA ILE A 122 -3.28 -15.14 3.14
C ILE A 122 -3.57 -15.87 4.46
N SER A 123 -3.96 -15.13 5.51
CA SER A 123 -4.30 -15.71 6.80
C SER A 123 -5.49 -16.67 6.70
N ALA A 124 -6.51 -16.30 5.92
CA ALA A 124 -7.66 -17.15 5.65
C ALA A 124 -7.25 -18.41 4.86
N ASP A 125 -6.49 -18.25 3.77
CA ASP A 125 -6.05 -19.36 2.92
C ASP A 125 -5.19 -20.37 3.68
N VAL A 126 -4.28 -19.91 4.53
CA VAL A 126 -3.48 -20.80 5.39
C VAL A 126 -4.37 -21.56 6.35
N LEU A 127 -5.37 -20.92 6.96
CA LEU A 127 -6.32 -21.57 7.85
C LEU A 127 -7.14 -22.66 7.13
N PHE A 128 -7.63 -22.37 5.93
CA PHE A 128 -8.40 -23.31 5.11
C PHE A 128 -7.57 -24.49 4.59
N THR A 129 -6.31 -24.26 4.26
CA THR A 129 -5.43 -25.30 3.68
C THR A 129 -4.73 -26.16 4.71
N LYS A 130 -4.46 -25.65 5.93
CA LYS A 130 -3.70 -26.36 6.95
C LYS A 130 -4.57 -27.01 8.02
N ALA A 131 -5.80 -26.59 8.21
CA ALA A 131 -6.70 -27.18 9.19
C ALA A 131 -7.58 -28.28 8.53
N ALA A 132 -7.42 -29.52 8.98
CA ALA A 132 -8.00 -30.71 8.32
C ALA A 132 -9.55 -30.72 8.20
N GLN A 133 -10.25 -29.90 8.97
CA GLN A 133 -11.72 -29.89 9.00
C GLN A 133 -12.32 -28.53 8.66
N LEU A 134 -11.50 -27.55 8.28
CA LEU A 134 -12.00 -26.23 7.91
C LEU A 134 -12.12 -26.12 6.39
N PHE A 135 -13.09 -25.34 5.95
CA PHE A 135 -13.41 -25.11 4.56
C PHE A 135 -13.42 -23.62 4.25
N GLN A 136 -13.28 -23.29 2.97
CA GLN A 136 -13.29 -21.90 2.53
C GLN A 136 -14.65 -21.27 2.79
N VAL A 137 -14.62 -20.06 3.39
CA VAL A 137 -15.79 -19.23 3.65
C VAL A 137 -15.61 -17.87 3.00
N ASN A 138 -16.71 -17.23 2.62
CA ASN A 138 -16.68 -15.84 2.19
C ASN A 138 -16.32 -14.91 3.37
N LEU A 139 -15.37 -13.99 3.14
CA LEU A 139 -14.99 -12.98 4.13
C LEU A 139 -16.04 -11.87 4.16
N GLU A 140 -17.08 -12.11 4.93
CA GLU A 140 -18.19 -11.19 5.17
C GLU A 140 -18.31 -10.93 6.67
N MET A 141 -18.81 -9.74 7.02
CA MET A 141 -19.05 -9.37 8.43
C MET A 141 -20.05 -10.35 9.06
N PRO A 142 -19.70 -11.07 10.14
CA PRO A 142 -20.64 -11.90 10.85
C PRO A 142 -21.61 -11.04 11.68
N GLU A 143 -22.83 -11.51 11.85
CA GLU A 143 -23.86 -10.81 12.65
C GLU A 143 -23.48 -10.74 14.13
N TYR A 144 -22.85 -11.79 14.65
CA TYR A 144 -22.41 -11.88 16.05
C TYR A 144 -20.93 -12.26 16.15
N VAL A 145 -20.28 -11.78 17.20
CA VAL A 145 -18.88 -12.15 17.49
C VAL A 145 -18.80 -13.64 17.88
N ILE A 146 -19.79 -14.16 18.61
CA ILE A 146 -19.83 -15.58 18.97
C ILE A 146 -20.57 -16.34 17.87
N GLY A 147 -19.83 -17.01 16.99
CA GLY A 147 -20.39 -17.90 15.96
C GLY A 147 -21.00 -19.16 16.58
N LYS A 148 -22.20 -19.54 16.13
CA LYS A 148 -22.91 -20.75 16.57
C LYS A 148 -22.68 -21.96 15.67
N ASN A 149 -21.93 -21.81 14.61
CA ASN A 149 -21.49 -22.85 13.67
C ASN A 149 -20.07 -22.52 13.18
N THR A 150 -19.43 -23.49 12.51
CA THR A 150 -18.04 -23.33 12.04
C THR A 150 -17.88 -22.16 11.09
N THR A 151 -18.82 -21.93 10.18
CA THR A 151 -18.77 -20.81 9.22
C THR A 151 -18.73 -19.47 9.91
N ASP A 152 -19.67 -19.22 10.84
CA ASP A 152 -19.74 -17.97 11.57
C ASP A 152 -18.56 -17.77 12.52
N SER A 153 -18.08 -18.87 13.13
CA SER A 153 -16.87 -18.83 13.96
C SER A 153 -15.62 -18.48 13.15
N LEU A 154 -15.48 -19.02 11.94
CA LEU A 154 -14.39 -18.68 11.03
C LEU A 154 -14.46 -17.21 10.58
N LYS A 155 -15.64 -16.76 10.13
CA LYS A 155 -15.86 -15.36 9.75
C LYS A 155 -15.53 -14.41 10.91
N SER A 156 -16.01 -14.71 12.11
CA SER A 156 -15.75 -13.91 13.31
C SER A 156 -14.26 -13.83 13.63
N GLY A 157 -13.56 -14.96 13.66
CA GLY A 157 -12.12 -15.00 13.93
C GLY A 157 -11.31 -14.23 12.87
N LEU A 158 -11.64 -14.42 11.59
CA LEU A 158 -10.94 -13.77 10.50
C LEU A 158 -11.22 -12.26 10.45
N ILE A 159 -12.45 -11.82 10.67
CA ILE A 159 -12.78 -10.39 10.55
C ILE A 159 -12.47 -9.66 11.87
N TYR A 160 -13.13 -10.02 12.98
CA TYR A 160 -12.92 -9.31 14.25
C TYR A 160 -11.53 -9.53 14.84
N GLY A 161 -10.97 -10.75 14.71
CA GLY A 161 -9.60 -11.03 15.16
C GLY A 161 -8.57 -10.20 14.37
N TYR A 162 -8.77 -10.06 13.06
CA TYR A 162 -7.89 -9.27 12.22
C TYR A 162 -8.00 -7.76 12.52
N GLY A 163 -9.22 -7.23 12.65
CA GLY A 163 -9.43 -5.83 13.06
C GLY A 163 -8.84 -5.55 14.43
N GLY A 164 -9.05 -6.45 15.39
CA GLY A 164 -8.45 -6.33 16.73
C GLY A 164 -6.92 -6.34 16.73
N MET A 165 -6.30 -7.10 15.83
CA MET A 165 -4.85 -7.06 15.60
C MET A 165 -4.41 -5.66 15.15
N ILE A 166 -5.08 -5.08 14.15
CA ILE A 166 -4.77 -3.74 13.63
C ILE A 166 -4.94 -2.70 14.72
N ASP A 167 -6.08 -2.66 15.42
CA ASP A 167 -6.34 -1.70 16.51
C ASP A 167 -5.30 -1.82 17.64
N SER A 168 -4.89 -3.05 17.99
CA SER A 168 -3.86 -3.27 19.00
C SER A 168 -2.49 -2.75 18.55
N LEU A 169 -2.14 -2.93 17.27
CA LEU A 169 -0.89 -2.41 16.70
C LEU A 169 -0.91 -0.89 16.62
N ILE A 170 -2.01 -0.28 16.17
CA ILE A 170 -2.18 1.18 16.19
C ILE A 170 -1.91 1.73 17.59
N LYS A 171 -2.56 1.15 18.61
CA LYS A 171 -2.39 1.59 20.00
C LYS A 171 -0.94 1.46 20.49
N ARG A 172 -0.26 0.36 20.16
CA ARG A 172 1.15 0.13 20.55
C ARG A 172 2.09 1.12 19.88
N ILE A 173 1.93 1.33 18.57
CA ILE A 173 2.71 2.29 17.80
C ILE A 173 2.45 3.71 18.30
N THR A 174 1.20 4.09 18.56
CA THR A 174 0.85 5.40 19.13
C THR A 174 1.59 5.65 20.43
N ASN A 175 1.54 4.70 21.36
CA ASN A 175 2.25 4.84 22.65
C ASN A 175 3.77 5.00 22.46
N GLU A 176 4.36 4.27 21.52
CA GLU A 176 5.80 4.34 21.24
C GLU A 176 6.19 5.70 20.65
N ILE A 177 5.41 6.20 19.68
CA ILE A 177 5.62 7.50 19.04
C ILE A 177 5.46 8.65 20.04
N GLU A 178 4.46 8.60 20.92
CA GLU A 178 4.24 9.60 21.97
C GLU A 178 5.39 9.59 23.02
N GLN A 179 5.92 8.42 23.37
CA GLN A 179 7.11 8.30 24.24
C GLN A 179 8.37 8.90 23.62
N GLN A 180 8.45 8.94 22.29
CA GLN A 180 9.52 9.62 21.55
C GLN A 180 9.31 11.15 21.45
N GLY A 181 8.27 11.69 22.08
CA GLY A 181 7.96 13.13 22.08
C GLY A 181 7.26 13.62 20.81
N GLN A 182 6.80 12.72 19.96
CA GLN A 182 6.03 13.06 18.76
C GLN A 182 4.54 13.24 19.10
N PRO A 183 3.79 14.04 18.34
CA PRO A 183 2.35 14.15 18.50
C PRO A 183 1.64 12.83 18.20
N THR A 184 0.47 12.63 18.80
CA THR A 184 -0.41 11.47 18.56
C THR A 184 -0.60 11.27 17.05
N PRO A 185 -0.24 10.10 16.49
CA PRO A 185 -0.29 9.89 15.06
C PRO A 185 -1.73 9.76 14.54
N THR A 186 -1.96 10.31 13.36
CA THR A 186 -3.19 10.08 12.60
C THR A 186 -3.10 8.74 11.88
N ALA A 187 -4.06 7.84 12.09
CA ALA A 187 -4.14 6.58 11.38
C ALA A 187 -4.82 6.76 10.01
N VAL A 188 -4.14 6.31 8.97
CA VAL A 188 -4.60 6.34 7.58
C VAL A 188 -4.63 4.91 7.05
N ILE A 189 -5.72 4.50 6.41
CA ILE A 189 -5.88 3.14 5.89
C ILE A 189 -6.16 3.15 4.39
N THR A 190 -5.51 2.24 3.67
CA THR A 190 -5.64 2.00 2.22
C THR A 190 -5.55 0.51 1.92
N GLY A 191 -5.57 0.16 0.65
CA GLY A 191 -5.46 -1.21 0.15
C GLY A 191 -6.80 -1.86 -0.17
N GLY A 192 -6.76 -2.89 -1.00
CA GLY A 192 -7.96 -3.52 -1.58
C GLY A 192 -8.91 -4.17 -0.57
N LEU A 193 -8.44 -4.48 0.64
CA LEU A 193 -9.26 -5.06 1.71
C LEU A 193 -9.67 -4.06 2.80
N ALA A 194 -9.16 -2.83 2.74
CA ALA A 194 -9.43 -1.81 3.75
C ALA A 194 -10.92 -1.58 3.96
N ALA A 195 -11.68 -1.43 2.87
CA ALA A 195 -13.13 -1.18 2.94
C ALA A 195 -13.91 -2.25 3.75
N LYS A 196 -13.45 -3.51 3.74
CA LYS A 196 -14.08 -4.60 4.52
C LYS A 196 -13.82 -4.47 6.02
N LEU A 197 -12.74 -3.82 6.41
CA LEU A 197 -12.32 -3.68 7.80
C LEU A 197 -12.81 -2.38 8.45
N LEU A 198 -13.19 -1.36 7.66
CA LEU A 198 -13.67 -0.08 8.18
C LEU A 198 -14.76 -0.19 9.25
N PRO A 199 -15.78 -1.08 9.14
CA PRO A 199 -16.85 -1.16 10.14
C PRO A 199 -16.39 -1.59 11.55
N ILE A 200 -15.17 -2.16 11.66
CA ILE A 200 -14.65 -2.71 12.92
C ILE A 200 -13.41 -1.97 13.43
N LEU A 201 -12.84 -1.08 12.63
CA LEU A 201 -11.69 -0.27 13.01
C LEU A 201 -12.13 1.07 13.60
N SER A 202 -11.39 1.54 14.60
CA SER A 202 -11.66 2.80 15.26
C SER A 202 -10.70 3.89 14.77
N ASN A 203 -11.25 5.09 14.48
CA ASN A 203 -10.47 6.30 14.22
C ASN A 203 -9.42 6.17 13.10
N VAL A 204 -9.77 5.56 11.97
CA VAL A 204 -8.94 5.47 10.78
C VAL A 204 -9.49 6.35 9.64
N ASN A 205 -8.63 7.02 8.90
CA ASN A 205 -8.98 7.79 7.72
C ASN A 205 -8.76 6.92 6.47
N TYR A 206 -9.82 6.61 5.75
CA TYR A 206 -9.76 5.75 4.57
C TYR A 206 -9.45 6.52 3.28
N HIS A 207 -8.50 5.99 2.50
CA HIS A 207 -8.16 6.46 1.17
C HIS A 207 -8.02 5.25 0.23
N ASP A 208 -8.89 5.15 -0.73
CA ASP A 208 -8.88 4.07 -1.73
C ASP A 208 -7.81 4.24 -2.81
N ASP A 209 -7.35 5.46 -3.02
CA ASP A 209 -6.43 5.86 -4.08
C ASP A 209 -5.06 6.35 -3.58
N LEU A 210 -4.70 6.08 -2.30
CA LEU A 210 -3.49 6.63 -1.67
C LEU A 210 -2.23 6.34 -2.48
N THR A 211 -2.05 5.11 -2.96
CA THR A 211 -0.90 4.71 -3.77
C THR A 211 -0.84 5.47 -5.09
N LEU A 212 -1.98 5.65 -5.77
CA LEU A 212 -2.03 6.42 -7.03
C LEU A 212 -1.70 7.89 -6.81
N ARG A 213 -2.21 8.50 -5.74
CA ARG A 213 -1.83 9.86 -5.35
C ARG A 213 -0.34 9.97 -5.06
N GLY A 214 0.22 8.97 -4.39
CA GLY A 214 1.64 8.91 -4.09
C GLY A 214 2.50 8.81 -5.35
N LEU A 215 2.12 7.99 -6.31
CA LEU A 215 2.79 7.90 -7.61
C LEU A 215 2.72 9.22 -8.38
N TYR A 216 1.57 9.89 -8.37
CA TYR A 216 1.41 11.20 -8.99
C TYR A 216 2.28 12.27 -8.31
N LEU A 217 2.28 12.31 -6.98
CA LEU A 217 3.17 13.20 -6.22
C LEU A 217 4.63 12.94 -6.55
N PHE A 218 5.03 11.67 -6.56
CA PHE A 218 6.38 11.26 -6.92
C PHE A 218 6.78 11.74 -8.33
N TYR A 219 5.86 11.63 -9.30
CA TYR A 219 6.07 12.19 -10.64
C TYR A 219 6.34 13.69 -10.58
N LEU A 220 5.52 14.45 -9.87
CA LEU A 220 5.68 15.91 -9.76
C LEU A 220 7.01 16.30 -9.15
N LEU A 221 7.48 15.56 -8.14
CA LEU A 221 8.74 15.82 -7.43
C LEU A 221 9.98 15.47 -8.28
N ASN A 222 9.86 14.54 -9.24
CA ASN A 222 11.00 13.98 -9.96
C ASN A 222 11.01 14.26 -11.48
N LYS A 223 9.92 14.75 -12.09
CA LYS A 223 9.81 14.95 -13.55
C LYS A 223 10.89 15.85 -14.17
N ASN A 224 11.51 16.71 -13.38
CA ASN A 224 12.58 17.60 -13.85
C ASN A 224 13.99 17.01 -13.65
N ASN A 225 14.13 15.94 -12.86
CA ASN A 225 15.40 15.30 -12.53
C ASN A 225 15.83 14.23 -13.55
N THR A 226 15.01 13.92 -14.54
CA THR A 226 15.28 12.89 -15.57
C THR A 226 16.38 13.29 -16.58
N ARG A 227 17.04 14.43 -16.41
CA ARG A 227 18.10 14.94 -17.31
C ARG A 227 19.50 14.35 -17.05
N GLY A 228 19.69 13.39 -16.13
CA GLY A 228 21.06 13.07 -15.70
C GLY A 228 21.46 11.60 -15.48
N LYS A 229 20.60 10.61 -15.55
CA LYS A 229 21.03 9.21 -15.35
C LYS A 229 20.54 8.33 -16.52
N ARG A 230 21.33 8.31 -17.63
CA ARG A 230 21.41 7.11 -18.47
C ARG A 230 22.27 6.10 -17.70
N LEU A 231 21.69 4.96 -17.34
CA LEU A 231 22.43 3.77 -16.91
C LEU A 231 23.26 3.21 -18.04
#